data_3462ff296e3e6711509e066e11781fa9
#
_entry.id   3462ff296e3e6711509e066e11781fa9
#
_cell.length_a   1.000
_cell.length_b   1.000
_cell.length_c   1.000
_cell.angle_alpha   90.00
_cell.angle_beta   90.00
_cell.angle_gamma   90.00
#
_symmetry.space_group_name_H-M   'P 1'
#
loop_
_entity.id
_entity.type
_entity.pdbx_description
1 polymer ?
#
loop_
_entity_poly.entity_id
_entity_poly.type
_entity_poly.pdbx_seq_one_letter_code
_entity_poly.pdbx_strand_id
1 'polypeptide(L)'
;MTDVIDDGGIASEVRAKIGQAVRAKLDRNPMVSRIDAPGLEIYGRHHFLDMQECAALRALIDADAQPSTLFSGSANADYRTSHSCNLSPWDPLVTQISDRICALTGLPPENGETLQGQRYATGQEYKAHCDYFPVTASYWPAMMKTGGQRSWTAMIYLSPVEAGGETHFPHCEFMVPPVEGMILIWNNMQPDGAPNPLSIHAARPVEKGTKYVVTKWFRERRWCA
;
A
#
# COMPACT_ATOMS: atom_id res chain seq x y z
N MET A 1 30.37 3.48 20.44
CA MET A 1 29.44 4.07 19.47
C MET A 1 28.07 3.58 19.89
N THR A 2 27.28 4.42 20.48
CA THR A 2 25.88 4.10 20.79
C THR A 2 25.15 4.10 19.47
N ASP A 3 24.68 2.93 19.04
CA ASP A 3 23.74 2.81 17.92
C ASP A 3 22.56 3.74 18.23
N VAL A 4 22.48 4.84 17.49
CA VAL A 4 21.29 5.70 17.50
C VAL A 4 20.18 4.84 16.92
N ILE A 5 19.34 4.30 17.80
CA ILE A 5 18.14 3.57 17.38
C ILE A 5 17.30 4.60 16.63
N ASP A 6 17.27 4.49 15.30
CA ASP A 6 16.31 5.24 14.47
C ASP A 6 14.92 4.84 14.99
N ASP A 7 14.26 5.74 15.70
CA ASP A 7 12.96 5.47 16.30
C ASP A 7 11.83 5.36 15.26
N GLY A 8 12.17 5.56 13.95
CA GLY A 8 11.22 5.47 12.83
C GLY A 8 10.15 6.56 12.83
N GLY A 9 10.06 7.34 13.89
CA GLY A 9 9.04 8.38 14.05
C GLY A 9 9.53 9.80 13.74
N ILE A 10 10.83 9.97 13.50
CA ILE A 10 11.48 11.26 13.19
C ILE A 10 12.00 11.29 11.75
N ALA A 11 12.61 12.42 11.36
CA ALA A 11 13.32 12.57 10.09
C ALA A 11 14.43 11.51 9.93
N SER A 12 14.63 11.02 8.70
CA SER A 12 15.64 10.02 8.38
C SER A 12 16.22 10.27 7.00
N GLU A 13 17.54 10.43 6.92
CA GLU A 13 18.22 10.56 5.62
C GLU A 13 18.01 9.35 4.71
N VAL A 14 17.92 8.15 5.27
CA VAL A 14 17.68 6.92 4.49
C VAL A 14 16.32 6.99 3.82
N ARG A 15 15.26 7.27 4.58
CA ARG A 15 13.89 7.38 4.06
C ARG A 15 13.73 8.57 3.11
N ALA A 16 14.39 9.70 3.40
CA ALA A 16 14.41 10.87 2.51
C ALA A 16 15.05 10.55 1.15
N LYS A 17 16.19 9.84 1.13
CA LYS A 17 16.86 9.39 -0.09
C LYS A 17 16.02 8.39 -0.88
N ILE A 18 15.36 7.45 -0.21
CA ILE A 18 14.39 6.54 -0.84
C ILE A 18 13.26 7.35 -1.51
N GLY A 19 12.65 8.28 -0.79
CA GLY A 19 11.59 9.13 -1.31
C GLY A 19 12.03 9.90 -2.54
N GLN A 20 13.21 10.53 -2.50
CA GLN A 20 13.78 11.28 -3.62
C GLN A 20 14.02 10.39 -4.85
N ALA A 21 14.57 9.19 -4.66
CA ALA A 21 14.87 8.27 -5.75
C ALA A 21 13.59 7.77 -6.45
N VAL A 22 12.58 7.36 -5.67
CA VAL A 22 11.29 6.91 -6.21
C VAL A 22 10.58 8.04 -6.95
N ARG A 23 10.47 9.23 -6.34
CA ARG A 23 9.88 10.41 -6.97
C ARG A 23 10.55 10.71 -8.31
N ALA A 24 11.88 10.81 -8.34
CA ALA A 24 12.61 11.10 -9.55
C ALA A 24 12.39 10.07 -10.67
N LYS A 25 12.13 8.81 -10.31
CA LYS A 25 11.83 7.75 -11.27
C LYS A 25 10.39 7.84 -11.79
N LEU A 26 9.42 8.06 -10.90
CA LEU A 26 8.01 8.18 -11.29
C LEU A 26 7.76 9.44 -12.13
N ASP A 27 8.34 10.57 -11.76
CA ASP A 27 8.23 11.85 -12.51
C ASP A 27 8.78 11.78 -13.94
N ARG A 28 9.75 10.90 -14.19
CA ARG A 28 10.31 10.68 -15.55
C ARG A 28 9.51 9.71 -16.40
N ASN A 29 8.55 9.01 -15.83
CA ASN A 29 7.78 8.00 -16.55
C ASN A 29 6.52 8.63 -17.16
N PRO A 30 6.44 8.75 -18.51
CA PRO A 30 5.31 9.41 -19.18
C PRO A 30 3.97 8.68 -19.01
N MET A 31 3.99 7.43 -18.54
CA MET A 31 2.78 6.64 -18.28
C MET A 31 2.24 6.84 -16.86
N VAL A 32 2.96 7.59 -16.02
CA VAL A 32 2.60 7.87 -14.62
C VAL A 32 2.18 9.31 -14.50
N SER A 33 1.04 9.55 -13.89
CA SER A 33 0.56 10.88 -13.57
C SER A 33 0.69 11.16 -12.08
N ARG A 34 1.29 12.28 -11.73
CA ARG A 34 1.24 12.79 -10.36
C ARG A 34 -0.16 13.32 -10.08
N ILE A 35 -0.74 12.94 -8.96
CA ILE A 35 -2.04 13.43 -8.50
C ILE A 35 -1.79 14.69 -7.67
N ASP A 36 -2.55 15.74 -7.91
CA ASP A 36 -2.44 16.99 -7.15
C ASP A 36 -3.03 16.79 -5.73
N ALA A 37 -2.14 16.65 -4.77
CA ALA A 37 -2.45 16.46 -3.36
C ALA A 37 -1.39 17.19 -2.52
N PRO A 38 -1.65 18.44 -2.10
CA PRO A 38 -0.67 19.24 -1.39
C PRO A 38 -0.10 18.54 -0.15
N GLY A 39 1.23 18.39 -0.10
CA GLY A 39 1.94 17.73 0.99
C GLY A 39 1.95 16.18 0.96
N LEU A 40 1.27 15.57 -0.01
CA LEU A 40 1.34 14.12 -0.25
C LEU A 40 1.91 13.82 -1.64
N GLU A 41 2.93 12.99 -1.71
CA GLU A 41 3.43 12.46 -2.98
C GLU A 41 2.61 11.23 -3.36
N ILE A 42 1.76 11.37 -4.36
CA ILE A 42 0.87 10.31 -4.83
C ILE A 42 0.81 10.30 -6.36
N TYR A 43 0.82 9.10 -6.92
CA TYR A 43 0.91 8.85 -8.36
C TYR A 43 -0.09 7.79 -8.78
N GLY A 44 -0.62 7.94 -9.99
CA GLY A 44 -1.51 6.98 -10.63
C GLY A 44 -0.99 6.55 -12.01
N ARG A 45 -1.23 5.29 -12.36
CA ARG A 45 -1.05 4.81 -13.73
C ARG A 45 -2.21 3.92 -14.11
N HIS A 46 -2.96 4.33 -15.13
CA HIS A 46 -4.01 3.50 -15.74
C HIS A 46 -3.39 2.34 -16.53
N HIS A 47 -4.16 1.27 -16.69
CA HIS A 47 -3.76 0.10 -17.49
C HIS A 47 -2.39 -0.49 -17.08
N PHE A 48 -2.11 -0.48 -15.78
CA PHE A 48 -0.91 -1.15 -15.25
C PHE A 48 -1.05 -2.67 -15.32
N LEU A 49 -2.24 -3.19 -15.04
CA LEU A 49 -2.64 -4.57 -15.32
C LEU A 49 -3.72 -4.59 -16.40
N ASP A 50 -3.75 -5.67 -17.17
CA ASP A 50 -4.85 -5.97 -18.05
C ASP A 50 -6.00 -6.70 -17.32
N MET A 51 -7.13 -6.88 -18.00
CA MET A 51 -8.32 -7.50 -17.42
C MET A 51 -8.12 -8.99 -17.08
N GLN A 52 -7.23 -9.70 -17.82
CA GLN A 52 -6.95 -11.13 -17.58
C GLN A 52 -6.09 -11.28 -16.31
N GLU A 53 -5.06 -10.43 -16.14
CA GLU A 53 -4.24 -10.36 -14.94
C GLU A 53 -5.09 -10.00 -13.71
N CYS A 54 -5.99 -9.01 -13.84
CA CYS A 54 -6.92 -8.64 -12.78
C CYS A 54 -7.85 -9.80 -12.39
N ALA A 55 -8.43 -10.50 -13.38
CA ALA A 55 -9.30 -11.65 -13.14
C ALA A 55 -8.56 -12.80 -12.45
N ALA A 56 -7.34 -13.11 -12.89
CA ALA A 56 -6.53 -14.16 -12.30
C ALA A 56 -6.16 -13.84 -10.84
N LEU A 57 -5.78 -12.59 -10.52
CA LEU A 57 -5.51 -12.18 -9.13
C LEU A 57 -6.76 -12.23 -8.26
N ARG A 58 -7.95 -11.87 -8.79
CA ARG A 58 -9.21 -12.02 -8.05
C ARG A 58 -9.48 -13.49 -7.69
N ALA A 59 -9.24 -14.40 -8.63
CA ALA A 59 -9.40 -15.83 -8.37
C ALA A 59 -8.46 -16.34 -7.26
N LEU A 60 -7.20 -15.89 -7.24
CA LEU A 60 -6.26 -16.23 -6.17
C LEU A 60 -6.73 -15.66 -4.80
N ILE A 61 -7.27 -14.43 -4.79
CA ILE A 61 -7.80 -13.83 -3.56
C ILE A 61 -9.00 -14.61 -3.06
N ASP A 62 -9.95 -14.96 -3.96
CA ASP A 62 -11.16 -15.67 -3.56
C ASP A 62 -10.88 -17.08 -3.03
N ALA A 63 -9.79 -17.71 -3.49
CA ALA A 63 -9.39 -19.04 -3.03
C ALA A 63 -8.88 -19.07 -1.58
N ASP A 64 -8.30 -17.98 -1.07
CA ASP A 64 -7.56 -17.99 0.22
C ASP A 64 -7.91 -16.83 1.17
N ALA A 65 -8.77 -15.88 0.77
CA ALA A 65 -9.08 -14.73 1.60
C ALA A 65 -9.84 -15.09 2.87
N GLN A 66 -9.29 -14.67 4.02
CA GLN A 66 -9.88 -14.82 5.35
C GLN A 66 -10.26 -13.45 5.92
N PRO A 67 -11.13 -13.36 6.94
CA PRO A 67 -11.41 -12.10 7.62
C PRO A 67 -10.11 -11.40 8.01
N SER A 68 -9.98 -10.12 7.62
CA SER A 68 -8.76 -9.37 7.83
C SER A 68 -8.50 -9.09 9.29
N THR A 69 -7.25 -9.17 9.71
CA THR A 69 -6.80 -8.83 11.07
C THR A 69 -6.04 -7.49 11.09
N LEU A 70 -5.92 -6.88 12.25
CA LEU A 70 -5.08 -5.71 12.50
C LEU A 70 -3.77 -6.13 13.18
N PHE A 71 -2.69 -5.39 12.94
CA PHE A 71 -1.40 -5.64 13.62
C PHE A 71 -1.48 -5.52 15.15
N SER A 72 -2.37 -4.68 15.65
CA SER A 72 -2.52 -4.44 17.09
C SER A 72 -3.18 -5.59 17.86
N GLY A 73 -3.64 -6.64 17.18
CA GLY A 73 -4.43 -7.69 17.81
C GLY A 73 -5.76 -7.18 18.41
N SER A 74 -6.04 -5.89 18.33
CA SER A 74 -7.30 -5.31 18.75
C SER A 74 -8.38 -5.72 17.78
N ALA A 75 -9.24 -6.62 18.20
CA ALA A 75 -10.44 -7.02 17.49
C ALA A 75 -11.48 -5.88 17.52
N ASN A 76 -11.19 -4.75 16.92
CA ASN A 76 -12.24 -3.85 16.50
C ASN A 76 -12.78 -4.37 15.18
N ALA A 77 -13.70 -5.34 15.26
CA ALA A 77 -14.31 -6.01 14.11
C ALA A 77 -14.92 -5.01 13.11
N ASP A 78 -15.26 -3.80 13.59
CA ASP A 78 -15.85 -2.73 12.77
C ASP A 78 -14.82 -1.78 12.17
N TYR A 79 -13.50 -1.97 12.42
CA TYR A 79 -12.46 -1.08 11.91
C TYR A 79 -11.96 -1.50 10.52
N ARG A 80 -11.83 -2.81 10.31
CA ARG A 80 -11.46 -3.42 9.03
C ARG A 80 -12.34 -4.65 8.80
N THR A 81 -13.33 -4.53 7.94
CA THR A 81 -14.33 -5.57 7.71
C THR A 81 -14.08 -6.40 6.44
N SER A 82 -12.98 -6.10 5.72
CA SER A 82 -12.56 -6.82 4.51
C SER A 82 -12.10 -8.25 4.80
N HIS A 83 -11.90 -9.01 3.71
CA HIS A 83 -11.14 -10.26 3.72
C HIS A 83 -9.80 -10.05 3.03
N SER A 84 -8.74 -10.74 3.49
CA SER A 84 -7.40 -10.62 2.93
C SER A 84 -6.62 -11.93 2.96
N CYS A 85 -5.66 -12.05 2.06
CA CYS A 85 -4.69 -13.14 2.03
C CYS A 85 -3.32 -12.61 1.59
N ASN A 86 -2.25 -13.31 1.97
CA ASN A 86 -0.94 -13.10 1.38
C ASN A 86 -0.82 -13.97 0.14
N LEU A 87 -0.63 -13.36 -1.02
CA LEU A 87 -0.47 -14.08 -2.27
C LEU A 87 0.90 -14.78 -2.29
N SER A 88 0.93 -16.04 -2.74
CA SER A 88 2.18 -16.80 -2.78
C SER A 88 3.24 -16.11 -3.65
N PRO A 89 4.43 -15.79 -3.11
CA PRO A 89 5.51 -15.21 -3.92
C PRO A 89 6.08 -16.18 -4.95
N TRP A 90 5.71 -17.46 -4.89
CA TRP A 90 6.11 -18.49 -5.83
C TRP A 90 5.13 -18.67 -7.00
N ASP A 91 3.97 -18.01 -6.94
CA ASP A 91 3.05 -17.97 -8.08
C ASP A 91 3.68 -17.10 -9.18
N PRO A 92 3.79 -17.62 -10.44
CA PRO A 92 4.45 -16.89 -11.53
C PRO A 92 3.81 -15.52 -11.83
N LEU A 93 2.48 -15.40 -11.76
CA LEU A 93 1.79 -14.14 -11.96
C LEU A 93 2.09 -13.15 -10.85
N VAL A 94 2.05 -13.58 -9.60
CA VAL A 94 2.35 -12.77 -8.42
C VAL A 94 3.80 -12.26 -8.47
N THR A 95 4.75 -13.13 -8.83
CA THR A 95 6.16 -12.77 -9.03
C THR A 95 6.29 -11.70 -10.12
N GLN A 96 5.72 -11.94 -11.30
CA GLN A 96 5.77 -11.01 -12.44
C GLN A 96 5.20 -9.63 -12.08
N ILE A 97 4.06 -9.58 -11.38
CA ILE A 97 3.44 -8.32 -10.97
C ILE A 97 4.29 -7.61 -9.92
N SER A 98 4.83 -8.35 -8.95
CA SER A 98 5.76 -7.80 -7.96
C SER A 98 6.99 -7.16 -8.62
N ASP A 99 7.60 -7.83 -9.59
CA ASP A 99 8.74 -7.33 -10.34
C ASP A 99 8.41 -6.07 -11.15
N ARG A 100 7.22 -6.03 -11.76
CA ARG A 100 6.73 -4.85 -12.49
C ARG A 100 6.54 -3.65 -11.56
N ILE A 101 6.04 -3.85 -10.33
CA ILE A 101 5.93 -2.79 -9.33
C ILE A 101 7.32 -2.30 -8.92
N CYS A 102 8.27 -3.21 -8.67
CA CYS A 102 9.67 -2.86 -8.35
C CYS A 102 10.33 -2.11 -9.51
N ALA A 103 10.15 -2.57 -10.74
CA ALA A 103 10.65 -1.89 -11.94
C ALA A 103 10.06 -0.49 -12.11
N LEU A 104 8.78 -0.29 -11.81
CA LEU A 104 8.10 1.00 -11.89
C LEU A 104 8.62 1.99 -10.84
N THR A 105 8.71 1.55 -9.58
CA THR A 105 9.11 2.39 -8.45
C THR A 105 10.62 2.57 -8.32
N GLY A 106 11.42 1.60 -8.80
CA GLY A 106 12.86 1.51 -8.57
C GLY A 106 13.23 1.01 -7.19
N LEU A 107 12.25 0.56 -6.42
CA LEU A 107 12.52 0.00 -5.10
C LEU A 107 13.03 -1.44 -5.22
N PRO A 108 14.01 -1.83 -4.39
CA PRO A 108 14.57 -3.19 -4.41
C PRO A 108 13.48 -4.23 -4.06
N PRO A 109 13.40 -5.36 -4.77
CA PRO A 109 12.45 -6.43 -4.47
C PRO A 109 12.54 -6.93 -3.03
N GLU A 110 13.74 -7.01 -2.47
CA GLU A 110 14.00 -7.45 -1.11
C GLU A 110 13.46 -6.50 -0.02
N ASN A 111 13.14 -5.26 -0.38
CA ASN A 111 12.49 -4.31 0.53
C ASN A 111 10.95 -4.44 0.50
N GLY A 112 10.41 -5.17 -0.47
CA GLY A 112 8.98 -5.35 -0.64
C GLY A 112 8.41 -6.45 0.23
N GLU A 113 7.34 -6.15 0.98
CA GLU A 113 6.54 -7.18 1.65
C GLU A 113 5.84 -8.08 0.62
N THR A 114 5.37 -9.25 1.05
CA THR A 114 4.51 -10.10 0.21
C THR A 114 3.30 -9.32 -0.29
N LEU A 115 2.90 -9.52 -1.54
CA LEU A 115 1.67 -8.94 -2.06
C LEU A 115 0.47 -9.42 -1.24
N GLN A 116 -0.31 -8.48 -0.72
CA GLN A 116 -1.54 -8.77 0.00
C GLN A 116 -2.75 -8.53 -0.90
N GLY A 117 -3.53 -9.58 -1.14
CA GLY A 117 -4.85 -9.50 -1.75
C GLY A 117 -5.90 -9.08 -0.74
N GLN A 118 -6.86 -8.23 -1.16
CA GLN A 118 -7.96 -7.77 -0.30
C GLN A 118 -9.26 -7.76 -1.10
N ARG A 119 -10.33 -8.21 -0.46
CA ARG A 119 -11.70 -8.21 -0.99
C ARG A 119 -12.63 -7.49 -0.03
N TYR A 120 -13.44 -6.59 -0.57
CA TYR A 120 -14.48 -5.86 0.15
C TYR A 120 -15.84 -6.12 -0.52
N ALA A 121 -16.72 -6.83 0.14
CA ALA A 121 -18.12 -6.97 -0.27
C ALA A 121 -18.92 -5.70 0.07
N THR A 122 -20.15 -5.61 -0.42
CA THR A 122 -21.07 -4.53 -0.09
C THR A 122 -21.18 -4.35 1.44
N GLY A 123 -21.08 -3.10 1.89
CA GLY A 123 -21.05 -2.70 3.30
C GLY A 123 -19.68 -2.80 3.98
N GLN A 124 -18.69 -3.45 3.35
CA GLN A 124 -17.35 -3.59 3.92
C GLN A 124 -16.48 -2.36 3.65
N GLU A 125 -15.61 -2.06 4.62
CA GLU A 125 -14.72 -0.91 4.62
C GLU A 125 -13.40 -1.19 5.36
N TYR A 126 -12.46 -0.27 5.23
CA TYR A 126 -11.31 -0.15 6.13
C TYR A 126 -11.20 1.32 6.53
N LYS A 127 -11.44 1.62 7.81
CA LYS A 127 -11.42 2.98 8.35
C LYS A 127 -10.06 3.64 8.20
N ALA A 128 -10.00 4.95 8.44
CA ALA A 128 -8.80 5.76 8.23
C ALA A 128 -7.60 5.21 9.04
N HIS A 129 -6.52 4.88 8.34
CA HIS A 129 -5.31 4.28 8.91
C HIS A 129 -4.07 4.78 8.17
N CYS A 130 -2.92 4.64 8.80
CA CYS A 130 -1.62 4.83 8.16
C CYS A 130 -1.00 3.47 7.82
N ASP A 131 -0.23 3.43 6.75
CA ASP A 131 0.57 2.25 6.39
C ASP A 131 1.92 2.23 7.13
N TYR A 132 2.46 3.41 7.47
CA TYR A 132 3.64 3.49 8.33
C TYR A 132 3.32 3.01 9.76
N PHE A 133 4.34 2.55 10.48
CA PHE A 133 4.16 2.05 11.84
C PHE A 133 4.30 3.15 12.87
N PRO A 134 3.28 3.40 13.70
CA PRO A 134 3.43 4.27 14.87
C PRO A 134 4.50 3.70 15.81
N VAL A 135 5.52 4.49 16.12
CA VAL A 135 6.64 4.06 16.97
C VAL A 135 6.24 3.80 18.42
N THR A 136 5.07 4.30 18.82
CA THR A 136 4.46 4.03 20.13
C THR A 136 3.71 2.70 20.18
N ALA A 137 3.52 2.03 19.04
CA ALA A 137 2.83 0.75 18.99
C ALA A 137 3.67 -0.37 19.59
N SER A 138 3.03 -1.28 20.32
CA SER A 138 3.71 -2.42 20.98
C SER A 138 4.46 -3.34 20.01
N TYR A 139 4.04 -3.39 18.75
CA TYR A 139 4.68 -4.19 17.70
C TYR A 139 5.87 -3.49 17.02
N TRP A 140 6.13 -2.19 17.27
CA TRP A 140 7.19 -1.43 16.62
C TRP A 140 8.59 -2.06 16.76
N PRO A 141 9.02 -2.55 17.95
CA PRO A 141 10.33 -3.20 18.08
C PRO A 141 10.52 -4.43 17.17
N ALA A 142 9.45 -5.15 16.87
CA ALA A 142 9.49 -6.26 15.91
C ALA A 142 9.61 -5.73 14.47
N MET A 143 8.87 -4.67 14.12
CA MET A 143 8.92 -4.05 12.79
C MET A 143 10.30 -3.48 12.48
N MET A 144 10.96 -2.88 13.48
CA MET A 144 12.35 -2.40 13.35
C MET A 144 13.32 -3.52 12.94
N LYS A 145 13.16 -4.71 13.49
CA LYS A 145 14.00 -5.87 13.18
C LYS A 145 13.72 -6.48 11.81
N THR A 146 12.50 -6.32 11.30
CA THR A 146 12.02 -6.94 10.05
C THR A 146 11.98 -5.99 8.86
N GLY A 147 12.79 -4.92 8.87
CA GLY A 147 12.92 -4.00 7.74
C GLY A 147 12.56 -2.54 8.04
N GLY A 148 12.15 -2.20 9.26
CA GLY A 148 11.84 -0.84 9.68
C GLY A 148 10.52 -0.30 9.13
N GLN A 149 10.46 1.01 8.84
CA GLN A 149 9.25 1.68 8.37
C GLN A 149 8.82 1.24 6.97
N ARG A 150 7.50 1.27 6.73
CA ARG A 150 6.91 1.22 5.39
C ARG A 150 7.03 2.59 4.74
N SER A 151 7.97 2.74 3.81
CA SER A 151 8.25 4.02 3.16
C SER A 151 7.28 4.33 2.02
N TRP A 152 6.93 3.34 1.20
CA TRP A 152 6.05 3.49 0.05
C TRP A 152 4.99 2.39 0.01
N THR A 153 3.83 2.74 -0.50
CA THR A 153 2.74 1.81 -0.80
C THR A 153 2.41 1.84 -2.28
N ALA A 154 2.24 0.65 -2.87
CA ALA A 154 1.72 0.47 -4.21
C ALA A 154 0.48 -0.43 -4.14
N MET A 155 -0.67 0.09 -4.57
CA MET A 155 -1.96 -0.61 -4.55
C MET A 155 -2.55 -0.64 -5.96
N ILE A 156 -3.07 -1.80 -6.37
CA ILE A 156 -3.69 -1.98 -7.68
C ILE A 156 -5.15 -2.34 -7.49
N TYR A 157 -6.04 -1.64 -8.17
CA TYR A 157 -7.45 -1.99 -8.24
C TYR A 157 -7.65 -3.13 -9.24
N LEU A 158 -8.34 -4.19 -8.85
CA LEU A 158 -8.54 -5.39 -9.65
C LEU A 158 -9.97 -5.56 -10.16
N SER A 159 -10.87 -4.68 -9.77
CA SER A 159 -12.26 -4.71 -10.22
C SER A 159 -12.82 -3.30 -10.34
N PRO A 160 -13.75 -3.06 -11.27
CA PRO A 160 -14.62 -1.91 -11.17
C PRO A 160 -15.55 -2.10 -9.96
N VAL A 161 -16.01 -0.99 -9.39
CA VAL A 161 -17.04 -0.96 -8.33
C VAL A 161 -18.17 -0.07 -8.80
N GLU A 162 -19.40 -0.55 -8.69
CA GLU A 162 -20.56 0.19 -9.22
C GLU A 162 -20.90 1.45 -8.40
N ALA A 163 -20.66 1.39 -7.06
CA ALA A 163 -20.83 2.55 -6.17
C ALA A 163 -20.01 2.36 -4.87
N GLY A 164 -19.43 3.44 -4.37
CA GLY A 164 -18.59 3.46 -3.18
C GLY A 164 -17.21 2.85 -3.42
N GLY A 165 -16.54 2.44 -2.36
CA GLY A 165 -15.25 1.74 -2.41
C GLY A 165 -14.06 2.61 -2.79
N GLU A 166 -14.17 3.92 -2.82
CA GLU A 166 -13.07 4.83 -3.12
C GLU A 166 -11.95 4.70 -2.08
N THR A 167 -10.73 4.97 -2.50
CA THR A 167 -9.62 5.20 -1.58
C THR A 167 -9.60 6.68 -1.22
N HIS A 168 -9.92 6.98 0.02
CA HIS A 168 -10.08 8.34 0.55
C HIS A 168 -8.87 8.75 1.37
N PHE A 169 -8.31 9.92 1.09
CA PHE A 169 -7.24 10.57 1.86
C PHE A 169 -7.83 11.77 2.60
N PRO A 170 -8.33 11.57 3.84
CA PRO A 170 -9.15 12.59 4.53
C PRO A 170 -8.39 13.88 4.82
N HIS A 171 -7.07 13.82 5.06
CA HIS A 171 -6.26 15.00 5.33
C HIS A 171 -5.88 15.80 4.08
N CYS A 172 -6.11 15.24 2.89
CA CYS A 172 -5.90 15.90 1.60
C CYS A 172 -7.24 16.21 0.91
N GLU A 173 -8.36 15.84 1.51
CA GLU A 173 -9.73 16.06 1.04
C GLU A 173 -9.99 15.52 -0.38
N PHE A 174 -9.35 14.42 -0.76
CA PHE A 174 -9.59 13.82 -2.07
C PHE A 174 -9.82 12.31 -2.00
N MET A 175 -10.45 11.78 -3.04
CA MET A 175 -10.78 10.37 -3.20
C MET A 175 -10.38 9.88 -4.59
N VAL A 176 -9.91 8.62 -4.64
CA VAL A 176 -9.60 7.94 -5.88
C VAL A 176 -10.62 6.83 -6.10
N PRO A 177 -11.43 6.89 -7.15
CA PRO A 177 -12.37 5.82 -7.47
C PRO A 177 -11.62 4.54 -7.88
N PRO A 178 -12.16 3.35 -7.60
CA PRO A 178 -11.59 2.11 -8.04
C PRO A 178 -11.72 1.95 -9.56
N VAL A 179 -10.59 1.98 -10.25
CA VAL A 179 -10.48 1.77 -11.70
C VAL A 179 -9.70 0.49 -11.96
N GLU A 180 -10.34 -0.52 -12.58
CA GLU A 180 -9.71 -1.81 -12.84
C GLU A 180 -8.39 -1.67 -13.61
N GLY A 181 -7.35 -2.34 -13.15
CA GLY A 181 -6.00 -2.30 -13.71
C GLY A 181 -5.20 -1.04 -13.38
N MET A 182 -5.75 -0.07 -12.65
CA MET A 182 -5.02 1.13 -12.22
C MET A 182 -4.16 0.83 -10.99
N ILE A 183 -2.89 1.23 -11.03
CA ILE A 183 -2.01 1.28 -9.85
C ILE A 183 -2.00 2.68 -9.26
N LEU A 184 -2.11 2.75 -7.93
CA LEU A 184 -1.95 3.93 -7.11
C LEU A 184 -0.71 3.75 -6.23
N ILE A 185 0.19 4.75 -6.20
CA ILE A 185 1.46 4.68 -5.48
C ILE A 185 1.60 5.94 -4.64
N TRP A 186 1.89 5.80 -3.33
CA TRP A 186 2.09 6.97 -2.48
C TRP A 186 3.25 6.81 -1.50
N ASN A 187 3.82 7.96 -1.15
CA ASN A 187 4.87 8.05 -0.14
C ASN A 187 4.25 8.15 1.25
N ASN A 188 4.64 7.25 2.14
CA ASN A 188 4.22 7.27 3.54
C ASN A 188 5.08 8.22 4.40
N MET A 189 6.09 8.84 3.77
CA MET A 189 7.06 9.71 4.44
C MET A 189 6.99 11.14 3.90
N GLN A 190 7.35 12.09 4.75
CA GLN A 190 7.63 13.48 4.38
C GLN A 190 8.96 13.58 3.62
N PRO A 191 9.28 14.73 2.99
CA PRO A 191 10.53 14.92 2.26
C PRO A 191 11.81 14.71 3.09
N ASP A 192 11.74 14.92 4.41
CA ASP A 192 12.83 14.66 5.36
C ASP A 192 12.89 13.22 5.88
N GLY A 193 11.96 12.37 5.43
CA GLY A 193 11.86 10.97 5.82
C GLY A 193 11.11 10.71 7.12
N ALA A 194 10.51 11.70 7.76
CA ALA A 194 9.57 11.49 8.85
C ALA A 194 8.24 10.89 8.33
N PRO A 195 7.49 10.13 9.14
CA PRO A 195 6.15 9.69 8.78
C PRO A 195 5.25 10.85 8.36
N ASN A 196 4.47 10.65 7.31
CA ASN A 196 3.58 11.67 6.75
C ASN A 196 2.12 11.43 7.16
N PRO A 197 1.54 12.23 8.08
CA PRO A 197 0.14 12.08 8.46
C PRO A 197 -0.85 12.28 7.30
N LEU A 198 -0.45 12.98 6.24
CA LEU A 198 -1.27 13.19 5.05
C LEU A 198 -1.46 11.89 4.24
N SER A 199 -0.62 10.86 4.47
CA SER A 199 -0.79 9.53 3.86
C SER A 199 -1.84 8.66 4.55
N ILE A 200 -2.47 9.14 5.63
CA ILE A 200 -3.61 8.45 6.24
C ILE A 200 -4.72 8.33 5.21
N HIS A 201 -5.22 7.12 5.03
CA HIS A 201 -6.23 6.80 4.02
C HIS A 201 -7.24 5.77 4.53
N ALA A 202 -8.36 5.68 3.83
CA ALA A 202 -9.45 4.74 4.12
C ALA A 202 -9.92 4.07 2.82
N ALA A 203 -10.36 2.82 2.92
CA ALA A 203 -11.24 2.24 1.91
C ALA A 203 -12.68 2.53 2.34
N ARG A 204 -13.34 3.42 1.59
CA ARG A 204 -14.75 3.77 1.83
C ARG A 204 -15.64 2.54 1.70
N PRO A 205 -16.80 2.50 2.38
CA PRO A 205 -17.74 1.41 2.22
C PRO A 205 -18.06 1.15 0.75
N VAL A 206 -18.05 -0.11 0.36
CA VAL A 206 -18.59 -0.52 -0.94
C VAL A 206 -20.12 -0.46 -0.84
N GLU A 207 -20.72 0.39 -1.64
CA GLU A 207 -22.18 0.54 -1.64
C GLU A 207 -22.85 -0.45 -2.60
N LYS A 208 -22.18 -0.76 -3.74
CA LYS A 208 -22.69 -1.72 -4.72
C LYS A 208 -21.53 -2.41 -5.45
N GLY A 209 -21.57 -3.73 -5.52
CA GLY A 209 -20.54 -4.56 -6.16
C GLY A 209 -19.54 -5.12 -5.16
N THR A 210 -18.35 -5.46 -5.65
CA THR A 210 -17.25 -5.99 -4.83
C THR A 210 -15.93 -5.35 -5.27
N LYS A 211 -15.22 -4.78 -4.31
CA LYS A 211 -13.89 -4.19 -4.53
C LYS A 211 -12.82 -5.24 -4.28
N TYR A 212 -11.90 -5.37 -5.23
CA TYR A 212 -10.67 -6.15 -5.07
C TYR A 212 -9.46 -5.27 -5.28
N VAL A 213 -8.45 -5.40 -4.42
CA VAL A 213 -7.16 -4.75 -4.57
C VAL A 213 -6.03 -5.72 -4.21
N VAL A 214 -4.84 -5.46 -4.75
CA VAL A 214 -3.58 -5.99 -4.22
C VAL A 214 -2.72 -4.84 -3.76
N THR A 215 -2.05 -5.02 -2.61
CA THR A 215 -1.18 -3.99 -2.02
C THR A 215 0.20 -4.56 -1.78
N LYS A 216 1.23 -3.81 -2.16
CA LYS A 216 2.63 -4.05 -1.85
C LYS A 216 3.18 -2.89 -1.03
N TRP A 217 3.67 -3.18 0.15
CA TRP A 217 4.38 -2.22 0.98
C TRP A 217 5.89 -2.39 0.81
N PHE A 218 6.60 -1.28 0.80
CA PHE A 218 8.05 -1.28 0.75
C PHE A 218 8.64 -0.73 2.05
N ARG A 219 9.52 -1.54 2.63
CA ARG A 219 10.26 -1.18 3.84
C ARG A 219 11.44 -0.28 3.51
N GLU A 220 11.92 0.46 4.50
CA GLU A 220 13.14 1.26 4.37
C GLU A 220 14.41 0.43 4.22
N ARG A 221 14.39 -0.81 4.71
CA ARG A 221 15.47 -1.81 4.62
C ARG A 221 14.92 -3.13 4.12
N ARG A 222 15.83 -4.08 3.89
CA ARG A 222 15.46 -5.44 3.50
C ARG A 222 14.41 -6.01 4.46
N TRP A 223 13.32 -6.48 3.89
CA TRP A 223 12.25 -7.13 4.63
C TRP A 223 12.60 -8.60 4.89
N CYS A 224 12.45 -9.02 6.15
CA CYS A 224 12.64 -10.39 6.60
C CYS A 224 11.33 -10.82 7.27
N ALA A 225 10.56 -11.72 6.62
CA ALA A 225 9.34 -12.30 7.17
C ALA A 225 9.68 -13.32 8.25
#